data_c9df84c84dbcd7c101d3ece52fca9afc
#
_entry.id   c9df84c84dbcd7c101d3ece52fca9afc
#
_cell.length_a   1.000
_cell.length_b   1.000
_cell.length_c   1.000
_cell.angle_alpha   90.00
_cell.angle_beta   90.00
_cell.angle_gamma   90.00
#
_symmetry.space_group_name_H-M   'P 1'
#
loop_
_entity.id
_entity.type
_entity.pdbx_description
1 polymer ?
#
loop_
_entity_poly.entity_id
_entity_poly.type
_entity_poly.pdbx_seq_one_letter_code
_entity_poly.pdbx_strand_id
1 'polypeptide(L)'
;MCTGIVETAEVSGSGKGPRGWFKLEQVNVSYDHPTDAQLEHALNIDFVNEKEGPGARVAVELSPESARKLVDVILTTLSRSDPTRVRT
;
A
#
# COMPACT_ATOMS: atom_id res chain seq x y z
N MET A 1 16.91 8.57 -9.59
CA MET A 1 17.70 7.35 -9.39
C MET A 1 16.92 6.30 -8.62
N CYS A 2 17.02 5.08 -9.06
CA CYS A 2 16.31 3.96 -8.45
C CYS A 2 17.02 3.52 -7.18
N THR A 3 16.29 3.34 -6.09
CA THR A 3 16.89 2.90 -4.83
C THR A 3 17.02 1.39 -4.74
N GLY A 4 16.24 0.66 -5.54
CA GLY A 4 16.22 -0.80 -5.50
C GLY A 4 15.50 -1.40 -4.30
N ILE A 5 14.84 -0.56 -3.50
CA ILE A 5 14.13 -1.03 -2.31
C ILE A 5 12.70 -1.41 -2.69
N VAL A 6 12.39 -2.69 -2.65
CA VAL A 6 11.05 -3.20 -2.94
C VAL A 6 10.73 -4.33 -1.96
N GLU A 7 9.56 -4.23 -1.32
CA GLU A 7 9.06 -5.30 -0.45
C GLU A 7 7.68 -5.71 -0.95
N THR A 8 7.37 -6.98 -0.85
CA THR A 8 6.14 -7.55 -1.38
C THR A 8 5.51 -8.44 -0.33
N ALA A 9 4.18 -8.39 -0.25
CA ALA A 9 3.43 -9.27 0.64
C ALA A 9 2.15 -9.73 -0.02
N GLU A 10 1.69 -10.91 0.37
CA GLU A 10 0.36 -11.35 -0.01
C GLU A 10 -0.65 -10.70 0.92
N VAL A 11 -1.73 -10.22 0.36
CA VAL A 11 -2.80 -9.60 1.15
C VAL A 11 -4.13 -10.12 0.64
N SER A 12 -5.13 -10.12 1.50
CA SER A 12 -6.49 -10.47 1.10
C SER A 12 -7.42 -9.33 1.45
N GLY A 13 -8.38 -9.11 0.56
CA GLY A 13 -9.32 -8.02 0.71
C GLY A 13 -9.78 -7.58 -0.65
N SER A 14 -10.30 -6.38 -0.74
CA SER A 14 -10.71 -5.84 -2.03
C SER A 14 -10.28 -4.38 -2.14
N GLY A 15 -10.03 -3.96 -3.36
CA GLY A 15 -9.63 -2.60 -3.65
C GLY A 15 -10.47 -2.07 -4.80
N LYS A 16 -10.61 -0.75 -4.84
CA LYS A 16 -11.34 -0.12 -5.92
C LYS A 16 -10.35 0.50 -6.88
N GLY A 17 -10.33 -0.03 -8.08
CA GLY A 17 -9.48 0.48 -9.16
C GLY A 17 -10.30 1.17 -10.23
N PRO A 18 -9.70 1.46 -11.38
CA PRO A 18 -10.39 2.21 -12.45
C PRO A 18 -11.63 1.51 -12.99
N ARG A 19 -11.69 0.20 -12.88
CA ARG A 19 -12.84 -0.57 -13.39
C ARG A 19 -13.78 -1.00 -12.28
N GLY A 20 -13.59 -0.52 -11.06
CA GLY A 20 -14.42 -0.88 -9.93
C GLY A 20 -13.68 -1.74 -8.93
N TRP A 21 -14.42 -2.46 -8.11
CA TRP A 21 -13.83 -3.29 -7.06
C TRP A 21 -13.24 -4.57 -7.62
N PHE A 22 -12.11 -4.98 -7.06
CA PHE A 22 -11.46 -6.23 -7.44
C PHE A 22 -10.84 -6.86 -6.20
N LYS A 23 -10.62 -8.16 -6.27
CA LYS A 23 -9.99 -8.89 -5.17
C LYS A 23 -8.49 -8.60 -5.15
N LEU A 24 -7.98 -8.24 -4.00
CA LEU A 24 -6.55 -8.02 -3.83
C LEU A 24 -5.82 -9.35 -3.68
N GLU A 25 -4.59 -9.41 -4.14
CA GLU A 25 -3.72 -10.57 -3.92
C GLU A 25 -2.37 -10.18 -3.38
N GLN A 26 -1.89 -9.01 -3.75
CA GLN A 26 -0.51 -8.66 -3.45
C GLN A 26 -0.38 -7.16 -3.24
N VAL A 27 0.50 -6.79 -2.35
CA VAL A 27 0.92 -5.40 -2.22
C VAL A 27 2.41 -5.32 -2.47
N ASN A 28 2.82 -4.34 -3.26
CA ASN A 28 4.23 -4.04 -3.51
C ASN A 28 4.50 -2.68 -2.93
N VAL A 29 5.55 -2.58 -2.12
CA VAL A 29 5.95 -1.33 -1.49
C VAL A 29 7.37 -1.03 -1.91
N SER A 30 7.61 0.16 -2.44
CA SER A 30 8.93 0.55 -2.90
C SER A 30 9.26 1.97 -2.48
N TYR A 31 10.53 2.28 -2.46
CA TYR A 31 10.99 3.64 -2.20
C TYR A 31 11.77 4.08 -3.44
N ASP A 32 11.18 4.96 -4.23
CA ASP A 32 11.75 5.32 -5.52
C ASP A 32 11.11 6.60 -6.03
N HIS A 33 11.49 7.00 -7.23
CA HIS A 33 10.89 8.17 -7.86
C HIS A 33 9.40 7.95 -8.07
N PRO A 34 8.58 8.92 -7.67
CA PRO A 34 7.14 8.83 -7.93
C PRO A 34 6.84 9.15 -9.38
N THR A 35 5.65 8.72 -9.82
CA THR A 35 5.17 9.03 -11.15
C THR A 35 4.52 10.41 -11.18
N ASP A 36 3.80 10.77 -10.14
CA ASP A 36 3.00 11.99 -10.12
C ASP A 36 3.37 12.95 -9.00
N ALA A 37 3.61 12.46 -7.80
CA ALA A 37 3.89 13.31 -6.65
C ALA A 37 5.15 14.13 -6.86
N GLN A 38 5.16 15.36 -6.32
CA GLN A 38 6.31 16.25 -6.48
C GLN A 38 7.31 16.00 -5.36
N LEU A 39 7.92 14.84 -5.40
CA LEU A 39 8.90 14.39 -4.43
C LEU A 39 10.06 13.79 -5.21
N GLU A 40 11.26 13.91 -4.68
CA GLU A 40 12.39 13.26 -5.32
C GLU A 40 12.28 11.75 -5.18
N HIS A 41 11.92 11.30 -3.97
CA HIS A 41 11.64 9.89 -3.71
C HIS A 41 10.34 9.79 -2.91
N ALA A 42 9.58 8.77 -3.17
CA ALA A 42 8.31 8.54 -2.50
C ALA A 42 8.23 7.09 -2.03
N LEU A 43 7.41 6.88 -1.02
CA LEU A 43 6.98 5.54 -0.62
C LEU A 43 5.81 5.20 -1.52
N ASN A 44 6.02 4.23 -2.41
CA ASN A 44 5.03 3.84 -3.41
C ASN A 44 4.37 2.55 -2.98
N ILE A 45 3.05 2.52 -2.99
CA ILE A 45 2.28 1.34 -2.62
C ILE A 45 1.41 0.96 -3.80
N ASP A 46 1.52 -0.28 -4.25
CA ASP A 46 0.69 -0.83 -5.30
C ASP A 46 -0.04 -2.06 -4.79
N PHE A 47 -1.35 -2.01 -4.79
CA PHE A 47 -2.18 -3.18 -4.53
C PHE A 47 -2.61 -3.75 -5.87
N VAL A 48 -2.34 -5.03 -6.10
CA VAL A 48 -2.56 -5.60 -7.42
C VAL A 48 -3.19 -6.99 -7.35
N ASN A 49 -3.81 -7.38 -8.45
CA ASN A 49 -4.18 -8.75 -8.73
C ASN A 49 -3.90 -8.99 -10.20
N GLU A 50 -2.73 -9.54 -10.49
CA GLU A 50 -2.28 -9.70 -11.85
C GLU A 50 -3.15 -10.64 -12.66
N LYS A 51 -3.83 -11.55 -11.99
CA LYS A 51 -4.73 -12.49 -12.68
C LYS A 51 -5.93 -11.78 -13.30
N GLU A 52 -6.29 -10.61 -12.77
CA GLU A 52 -7.42 -9.86 -13.27
C GLU A 52 -7.01 -8.73 -14.22
N GLY A 53 -5.76 -8.69 -14.62
CA GLY A 53 -5.27 -7.77 -15.62
C GLY A 53 -4.77 -6.46 -15.06
N PRO A 54 -4.26 -5.58 -15.94
CA PRO A 54 -3.61 -4.34 -15.49
C PRO A 54 -4.56 -3.33 -14.86
N GLY A 55 -5.86 -3.45 -15.09
CA GLY A 55 -6.83 -2.57 -14.45
C GLY A 55 -7.09 -2.89 -12.99
N ALA A 56 -6.66 -4.07 -12.52
CA ALA A 56 -6.84 -4.49 -11.13
C ALA A 56 -5.65 -3.99 -10.31
N ARG A 57 -5.61 -2.69 -10.08
CA ARG A 57 -4.48 -2.05 -9.44
C ARG A 57 -4.91 -0.76 -8.74
N VAL A 58 -4.40 -0.56 -7.54
CA VAL A 58 -4.53 0.71 -6.82
C VAL A 58 -3.13 1.17 -6.43
N ALA A 59 -2.74 2.33 -6.90
CA ALA A 59 -1.41 2.88 -6.66
C ALA A 59 -1.49 4.13 -5.79
N VAL A 60 -0.56 4.24 -4.85
CA VAL A 60 -0.46 5.38 -3.94
C VAL A 60 0.99 5.80 -3.84
N GLU A 61 1.23 7.10 -3.80
CA GLU A 61 2.57 7.67 -3.62
C GLU A 61 2.53 8.60 -2.42
N LEU A 62 3.36 8.33 -1.44
CA LEU A 62 3.37 9.09 -0.19
C LEU A 62 4.76 9.59 0.14
N SER A 63 4.83 10.73 0.84
CA SER A 63 6.08 11.12 1.44
C SER A 63 6.44 10.11 2.54
N PRO A 64 7.73 9.93 2.87
CA PRO A 64 8.10 9.03 3.95
C PRO A 64 7.41 9.35 5.28
N GLU A 65 7.24 10.63 5.58
CA GLU A 65 6.54 11.04 6.79
C GLU A 65 5.08 10.59 6.79
N SER A 66 4.40 10.79 5.67
CA SER A 66 3.00 10.38 5.55
C SER A 66 2.87 8.86 5.62
N ALA A 67 3.83 8.14 5.05
CA ALA A 67 3.83 6.70 5.11
C ALA A 67 3.93 6.21 6.57
N ARG A 68 4.79 6.83 7.37
CA ARG A 68 4.92 6.47 8.78
C ARG A 68 3.64 6.76 9.54
N LYS A 69 2.99 7.88 9.24
CA LYS A 69 1.69 8.20 9.87
C LYS A 69 0.63 7.16 9.51
N LEU A 70 0.65 6.70 8.27
CA LEU A 70 -0.30 5.67 7.82
C LEU A 70 -0.09 4.37 8.59
N VAL A 71 1.16 3.96 8.79
CA VAL A 71 1.47 2.77 9.58
C VAL A 71 0.90 2.91 11.00
N ASP A 72 1.13 4.05 11.63
CA ASP A 72 0.66 4.30 12.99
C ASP A 72 -0.87 4.24 13.09
N VAL A 73 -1.54 4.85 12.12
CA VAL A 73 -3.01 4.87 12.10
C VAL A 73 -3.57 3.45 11.91
N ILE A 74 -2.94 2.68 11.04
CA ILE A 74 -3.36 1.29 10.82
C ILE A 74 -3.22 0.49 12.11
N LEU A 75 -2.07 0.57 12.75
CA LEU A 75 -1.82 -0.18 13.98
C LEU A 75 -2.77 0.25 15.09
N THR A 76 -3.00 1.53 15.23
CA THR A 76 -3.91 2.06 16.23
C THR A 76 -5.34 1.55 15.99
N THR A 77 -5.78 1.59 14.76
CA THR A 77 -7.13 1.15 14.40
C THR A 77 -7.32 -0.34 14.69
N LEU A 78 -6.36 -1.15 14.32
CA LEU A 78 -6.43 -2.59 14.59
C LEU A 78 -6.46 -2.87 16.07
N SER A 79 -5.66 -2.15 16.83
CA SER A 79 -5.61 -2.29 18.28
C SER A 79 -6.95 -1.96 18.92
N ARG A 80 -7.62 -0.93 18.43
CA ARG A 80 -8.90 -0.50 18.99
C ARG A 80 -10.04 -1.41 18.57
N SER A 81 -9.92 -2.06 17.42
CA SER A 81 -10.99 -2.92 16.93
C SER A 81 -11.13 -4.22 17.72
N ASP A 82 -10.11 -4.58 18.47
CA ASP A 82 -10.12 -5.81 19.25
C ASP A 82 -9.47 -5.57 20.61
N PRO A 83 -10.20 -4.91 21.54
CA PRO A 83 -9.63 -4.53 22.82
C PRO A 83 -9.27 -5.69 23.73
N THR A 84 -9.75 -6.90 23.44
CA THR A 84 -9.39 -8.07 24.24
C THR A 84 -8.07 -8.68 23.79
N ARG A 85 -7.53 -8.21 22.71
CA ARG A 85 -6.33 -8.75 22.12
C ARG A 85 -5.11 -8.11 22.71
N VAL A 86 -4.13 -8.94 23.00
CA VAL A 86 -2.82 -8.41 23.42
C VAL A 86 -2.15 -7.81 22.19
N ARG A 87 -1.68 -6.58 22.33
CA ARG A 87 -1.02 -5.92 21.24
C ARG A 87 0.40 -6.40 21.07
N THR A 88 0.78 -6.50 19.85
CA THR A 88 2.13 -6.93 19.51
C THR A 88 2.80 -5.88 18.67
#